data_a99833cfc4c738b85a56e433b242eaf3
#
_entry.id   a99833cfc4c738b85a56e433b242eaf3
#
_cell.length_a   1.000
_cell.length_b   1.000
_cell.length_c   1.000
_cell.angle_alpha   90.00
_cell.angle_beta   90.00
_cell.angle_gamma   90.00
#
_symmetry.space_group_name_H-M   'P 1'
#
loop_
_entity.id
_entity.type
_entity.pdbx_description
1 polymer ?
#
loop_
_entity_poly.entity_id
_entity_poly.type
_entity_poly.pdbx_seq_one_letter_code
_entity_poly.pdbx_strand_id
1 'polypeptide(L)'
;YLAEVTAEALKTAECNACMKRIVAAPTAGSCGVVPAVFLTLEEEKHFTEEKMVEALYVAAGIGGVIANRAFLAGAAGGCQAEIGSASAMAAGGVAYLMGGDAKQISHAAALALKNLLGLACDPVAGLVEVPCVKRNVMGAVNAMTSSDMVMAGITSKIPPDEVIDAMRAIGRSMSEDIRETGKGGLAGTPTGVAIRERMAGTL
;
A
#
# COMPACT_ATOMS: atom_id res chain seq x y z
N TYR A 1 7.18 -7.78 -16.84
CA TYR A 1 7.54 -7.16 -15.56
C TYR A 1 6.32 -6.65 -14.78
N LEU A 2 5.48 -5.72 -15.29
CA LEU A 2 4.26 -5.29 -14.58
C LEU A 2 3.25 -6.44 -14.42
N ALA A 3 3.21 -7.40 -15.32
CA ALA A 3 2.36 -8.58 -15.21
C ALA A 3 2.78 -9.47 -14.04
N GLU A 4 4.09 -9.66 -13.84
CA GLU A 4 4.63 -10.42 -12.71
C GLU A 4 4.32 -9.72 -11.39
N VAL A 5 4.58 -8.42 -11.25
CA VAL A 5 4.22 -7.63 -10.07
C VAL A 5 2.72 -7.74 -9.77
N THR A 6 1.87 -7.69 -10.80
CA THR A 6 0.42 -7.85 -10.66
C THR A 6 0.06 -9.24 -10.14
N ALA A 7 0.66 -10.29 -10.70
CA ALA A 7 0.41 -11.67 -10.30
C ALA A 7 0.84 -11.95 -8.85
N GLU A 8 2.05 -11.50 -8.47
CA GLU A 8 2.54 -11.67 -7.10
C GLU A 8 1.74 -10.86 -6.07
N ALA A 9 1.28 -9.65 -6.43
CA ALA A 9 0.41 -8.86 -5.56
C ALA A 9 -0.94 -9.53 -5.33
N LEU A 10 -1.57 -10.07 -6.38
CA LEU A 10 -2.80 -10.84 -6.27
C LEU A 10 -2.61 -12.09 -5.41
N LYS A 11 -1.60 -12.90 -5.71
CA LYS A 11 -1.28 -14.15 -5.02
C LYS A 11 -1.07 -13.90 -3.52
N THR A 12 -0.29 -12.91 -3.14
CA THR A 12 -0.01 -12.60 -1.73
C THR A 12 -1.24 -12.06 -1.02
N ALA A 13 -2.00 -11.15 -1.64
CA ALA A 13 -3.22 -10.60 -1.06
C ALA A 13 -4.32 -11.67 -0.93
N GLU A 14 -4.45 -12.60 -1.87
CA GLU A 14 -5.36 -13.73 -1.75
C GLU A 14 -4.94 -14.72 -0.65
N CYS A 15 -3.64 -14.91 -0.42
CA CYS A 15 -3.18 -15.68 0.73
C CYS A 15 -3.71 -15.10 2.04
N ASN A 16 -3.73 -13.77 2.20
CA ASN A 16 -4.33 -13.12 3.36
C ASN A 16 -5.85 -13.37 3.42
N ALA A 17 -6.57 -13.14 2.32
CA ALA A 17 -8.01 -13.37 2.27
C ALA A 17 -8.40 -14.83 2.60
N CYS A 18 -7.56 -15.79 2.20
CA CYS A 18 -7.73 -17.22 2.47
C CYS A 18 -7.16 -17.67 3.84
N MET A 19 -6.84 -16.74 4.75
CA MET A 19 -6.29 -17.04 6.08
C MET A 19 -4.98 -17.84 6.07
N LYS A 20 -4.20 -17.72 5.00
CA LYS A 20 -2.87 -18.33 4.90
C LYS A 20 -1.81 -17.42 5.54
N ARG A 21 -0.60 -17.97 5.68
CA ARG A 21 0.53 -17.23 6.22
C ARG A 21 0.95 -16.12 5.27
N ILE A 22 1.04 -14.89 5.81
CA ILE A 22 1.59 -13.68 5.13
C ILE A 22 2.49 -12.92 6.10
N VAL A 23 3.18 -11.92 5.58
CA VAL A 23 3.89 -10.92 6.37
C VAL A 23 3.16 -9.58 6.21
N ALA A 24 2.77 -8.96 7.33
CA ALA A 24 2.18 -7.62 7.31
C ALA A 24 3.26 -6.59 6.97
N ALA A 25 3.02 -5.76 5.92
CA ALA A 25 3.99 -4.76 5.47
C ALA A 25 3.30 -3.53 4.83
N PRO A 26 2.85 -2.52 5.62
CA PRO A 26 2.90 -2.44 7.09
C PRO A 26 1.74 -3.13 7.79
N THR A 27 0.65 -3.46 7.09
CA THR A 27 -0.55 -4.13 7.63
C THR A 27 -0.88 -5.39 6.85
N ALA A 28 -1.76 -6.24 7.40
CA ALA A 28 -2.23 -7.43 6.70
C ALA A 28 -3.02 -7.06 5.43
N GLY A 29 -3.82 -5.99 5.46
CA GLY A 29 -4.60 -5.53 4.31
C GLY A 29 -3.75 -5.06 3.12
N SER A 30 -2.50 -4.68 3.36
CA SER A 30 -1.54 -4.25 2.33
C SER A 30 -0.37 -5.22 2.11
N CYS A 31 -0.47 -6.45 2.60
CA CYS A 31 0.59 -7.46 2.60
C CYS A 31 1.11 -7.85 1.21
N GLY A 32 0.35 -7.58 0.15
CA GLY A 32 0.72 -7.90 -1.23
C GLY A 32 1.61 -6.87 -1.91
N VAL A 33 1.76 -5.65 -1.36
CA VAL A 33 2.46 -4.56 -2.07
C VAL A 33 3.97 -4.76 -2.03
N VAL A 34 4.57 -4.73 -0.84
CA VAL A 34 6.03 -4.82 -0.68
C VAL A 34 6.60 -6.14 -1.20
N PRO A 35 6.03 -7.31 -0.84
CA PRO A 35 6.54 -8.58 -1.35
C PRO A 35 6.48 -8.69 -2.87
N ALA A 36 5.36 -8.28 -3.49
CA ALA A 36 5.23 -8.38 -4.95
C ALA A 36 6.30 -7.59 -5.69
N VAL A 37 6.57 -6.38 -5.23
CA VAL A 37 7.57 -5.50 -5.84
C VAL A 37 8.98 -6.07 -5.64
N PHE A 38 9.32 -6.49 -4.44
CA PHE A 38 10.68 -6.91 -4.10
C PHE A 38 11.02 -8.28 -4.67
N LEU A 39 10.11 -9.26 -4.57
CA LEU A 39 10.34 -10.60 -5.13
C LEU A 39 10.48 -10.56 -6.65
N THR A 40 9.62 -9.80 -7.33
CA THR A 40 9.74 -9.62 -8.79
C THR A 40 11.06 -8.96 -9.17
N LEU A 41 11.51 -7.95 -8.41
CA LEU A 41 12.80 -7.30 -8.67
C LEU A 41 14.00 -8.23 -8.41
N GLU A 42 13.93 -9.05 -7.36
CA GLU A 42 14.96 -10.05 -7.08
C GLU A 42 15.09 -11.03 -8.24
N GLU A 43 13.97 -11.57 -8.71
CA GLU A 43 13.95 -12.53 -9.85
C GLU A 43 14.45 -11.89 -11.15
N GLU A 44 14.06 -10.65 -11.45
CA GLU A 44 14.40 -9.97 -12.70
C GLU A 44 15.82 -9.37 -12.73
N LYS A 45 16.30 -8.86 -11.63
CA LYS A 45 17.57 -8.11 -11.54
C LYS A 45 18.68 -8.87 -10.82
N HIS A 46 18.37 -9.99 -10.18
CA HIS A 46 19.34 -10.83 -9.47
C HIS A 46 20.15 -10.04 -8.42
N PHE A 47 19.50 -9.17 -7.66
CA PHE A 47 20.13 -8.51 -6.53
C PHE A 47 20.59 -9.52 -5.49
N THR A 48 21.68 -9.21 -4.79
CA THR A 48 22.14 -10.08 -3.68
C THR A 48 21.18 -10.01 -2.50
N GLU A 49 21.18 -11.05 -1.67
CA GLU A 49 20.37 -11.10 -0.45
C GLU A 49 20.66 -9.91 0.47
N GLU A 50 21.93 -9.53 0.64
CA GLU A 50 22.30 -8.36 1.42
C GLU A 50 21.65 -7.08 0.88
N LYS A 51 21.64 -6.90 -0.45
CA LYS A 51 21.05 -5.73 -1.10
C LYS A 51 19.55 -5.69 -0.91
N MET A 52 18.89 -6.84 -0.97
CA MET A 52 17.44 -6.96 -0.71
C MET A 52 17.12 -6.64 0.75
N VAL A 53 17.93 -7.11 1.70
CA VAL A 53 17.77 -6.80 3.13
C VAL A 53 17.95 -5.30 3.39
N GLU A 54 18.96 -4.66 2.79
CA GLU A 54 19.14 -3.21 2.89
C GLU A 54 17.91 -2.44 2.37
N ALA A 55 17.33 -2.86 1.24
CA ALA A 55 16.11 -2.25 0.69
C ALA A 55 14.90 -2.44 1.63
N LEU A 56 14.79 -3.58 2.33
CA LEU A 56 13.77 -3.79 3.36
C LEU A 56 13.95 -2.84 4.55
N TYR A 57 15.19 -2.55 4.97
CA TYR A 57 15.45 -1.54 5.99
C TYR A 57 15.07 -0.13 5.54
N VAL A 58 15.34 0.22 4.29
CA VAL A 58 14.88 1.51 3.71
C VAL A 58 13.34 1.59 3.75
N ALA A 59 12.66 0.54 3.28
CA ALA A 59 11.20 0.47 3.32
C ALA A 59 10.67 0.58 4.75
N ALA A 60 11.27 -0.15 5.71
CA ALA A 60 10.90 -0.08 7.12
C ALA A 60 11.12 1.31 7.72
N GLY A 61 12.21 1.99 7.36
CA GLY A 61 12.48 3.38 7.78
C GLY A 61 11.38 4.34 7.32
N ILE A 62 10.95 4.25 6.06
CA ILE A 62 9.84 5.05 5.51
C ILE A 62 8.54 4.75 6.27
N GLY A 63 8.21 3.46 6.46
CA GLY A 63 7.05 3.04 7.23
C GLY A 63 7.07 3.56 8.67
N GLY A 64 8.23 3.57 9.32
CA GLY A 64 8.43 4.11 10.67
C GLY A 64 8.16 5.61 10.75
N VAL A 65 8.61 6.38 9.75
CA VAL A 65 8.32 7.83 9.69
C VAL A 65 6.82 8.07 9.51
N ILE A 66 6.16 7.32 8.61
CA ILE A 66 4.72 7.43 8.40
C ILE A 66 3.96 7.06 9.68
N ALA A 67 4.34 5.98 10.37
CA ALA A 67 3.72 5.56 11.62
C ALA A 67 3.79 6.63 12.71
N ASN A 68 4.94 7.31 12.82
CA ASN A 68 5.14 8.37 13.82
C ASN A 68 4.39 9.66 13.50
N ARG A 69 4.27 10.03 12.23
CA ARG A 69 3.67 11.30 11.81
C ARG A 69 2.20 11.20 11.47
N ALA A 70 1.72 10.02 11.07
CA ALA A 70 0.35 9.82 10.61
C ALA A 70 -0.26 8.53 11.16
N PHE A 71 -0.69 7.61 10.29
CA PHE A 71 -1.33 6.33 10.64
C PHE A 71 -0.84 5.22 9.74
N LEU A 72 -1.02 3.96 10.17
CA LEU A 72 -0.87 2.78 9.32
C LEU A 72 -2.18 2.02 9.13
N ALA A 73 -3.10 2.08 10.10
CA ALA A 73 -4.34 1.31 10.08
C ALA A 73 -5.44 1.99 9.26
N GLY A 74 -6.21 1.22 8.50
CA GLY A 74 -7.36 1.68 7.74
C GLY A 74 -8.46 2.30 8.61
N ALA A 75 -8.68 1.76 9.81
CA ALA A 75 -9.61 2.30 10.80
C ALA A 75 -9.24 3.71 11.30
N ALA A 76 -7.96 4.04 11.30
CA ALA A 76 -7.48 5.35 11.74
C ALA A 76 -7.47 6.39 10.60
N GLY A 77 -7.11 6.00 9.38
CA GLY A 77 -6.85 6.94 8.31
C GLY A 77 -7.32 6.54 6.90
N GLY A 78 -8.17 5.52 6.77
CA GLY A 78 -8.59 5.00 5.48
C GLY A 78 -7.53 4.07 4.85
N CYS A 79 -7.84 3.53 3.68
CA CYS A 79 -6.92 2.63 2.96
C CYS A 79 -5.65 3.35 2.45
N GLN A 80 -5.66 4.69 2.37
CA GLN A 80 -4.44 5.48 2.15
C GLN A 80 -3.37 5.17 3.20
N ALA A 81 -3.77 4.89 4.45
CA ALA A 81 -2.85 4.54 5.54
C ALA A 81 -2.21 3.17 5.32
N GLU A 82 -2.92 2.19 4.78
CA GLU A 82 -2.43 0.84 4.52
C GLU A 82 -1.72 0.74 3.18
N ILE A 83 -2.47 0.83 2.08
CA ILE A 83 -1.95 0.70 0.71
C ILE A 83 -1.04 1.87 0.34
N GLY A 84 -1.38 3.10 0.78
CA GLY A 84 -0.52 4.28 0.55
C GLY A 84 0.83 4.15 1.23
N SER A 85 0.86 3.73 2.50
CA SER A 85 2.10 3.49 3.23
C SER A 85 2.92 2.35 2.63
N ALA A 86 2.28 1.21 2.31
CA ALA A 86 2.95 0.08 1.68
C ALA A 86 3.56 0.47 0.31
N SER A 87 2.81 1.23 -0.49
CA SER A 87 3.28 1.75 -1.78
C SER A 87 4.46 2.70 -1.63
N ALA A 88 4.43 3.61 -0.62
CA ALA A 88 5.54 4.50 -0.32
C ALA A 88 6.80 3.74 0.14
N MET A 89 6.62 2.75 1.02
CA MET A 89 7.68 1.85 1.49
C MET A 89 8.33 1.12 0.31
N ALA A 90 7.51 0.51 -0.56
CA ALA A 90 8.00 -0.20 -1.73
C ALA A 90 8.71 0.74 -2.72
N ALA A 91 8.14 1.92 -3.02
CA ALA A 91 8.73 2.88 -3.94
C ALA A 91 10.11 3.36 -3.48
N GLY A 92 10.27 3.66 -2.19
CA GLY A 92 11.57 4.04 -1.65
C GLY A 92 12.59 2.90 -1.68
N GLY A 93 12.16 1.67 -1.37
CA GLY A 93 13.02 0.49 -1.47
C GLY A 93 13.46 0.20 -2.91
N VAL A 94 12.55 0.35 -3.89
CA VAL A 94 12.89 0.23 -5.33
C VAL A 94 13.88 1.31 -5.74
N ALA A 95 13.65 2.58 -5.38
CA ALA A 95 14.58 3.66 -5.69
C ALA A 95 15.97 3.38 -5.11
N TYR A 96 16.07 2.83 -3.91
CA TYR A 96 17.31 2.38 -3.31
C TYR A 96 17.99 1.27 -4.13
N LEU A 97 17.24 0.21 -4.50
CA LEU A 97 17.76 -0.90 -5.30
C LEU A 97 18.30 -0.43 -6.66
N MET A 98 17.66 0.57 -7.25
CA MET A 98 18.05 1.18 -8.52
C MET A 98 19.20 2.19 -8.38
N GLY A 99 19.78 2.35 -7.19
CA GLY A 99 20.94 3.22 -6.95
C GLY A 99 20.59 4.68 -6.66
N GLY A 100 19.34 4.97 -6.33
CA GLY A 100 18.89 6.31 -5.95
C GLY A 100 19.53 6.80 -4.65
N ASP A 101 19.79 8.10 -4.57
CA ASP A 101 20.25 8.76 -3.35
C ASP A 101 19.11 8.96 -2.34
N ALA A 102 19.42 9.42 -1.13
CA ALA A 102 18.45 9.63 -0.06
C ALA A 102 17.32 10.60 -0.45
N LYS A 103 17.61 11.58 -1.30
CA LYS A 103 16.62 12.53 -1.81
C LYS A 103 15.67 11.83 -2.80
N GLN A 104 16.21 11.05 -3.72
CA GLN A 104 15.41 10.27 -4.67
C GLN A 104 14.53 9.25 -3.94
N ILE A 105 15.07 8.53 -2.96
CA ILE A 105 14.32 7.58 -2.13
C ILE A 105 13.12 8.27 -1.45
N SER A 106 13.34 9.41 -0.82
CA SER A 106 12.27 10.14 -0.13
C SER A 106 11.22 10.71 -1.10
N HIS A 107 11.63 11.18 -2.28
CA HIS A 107 10.70 11.66 -3.31
C HIS A 107 9.90 10.51 -3.93
N ALA A 108 10.47 9.32 -4.13
CA ALA A 108 9.74 8.15 -4.61
C ALA A 108 8.61 7.77 -3.63
N ALA A 109 8.92 7.72 -2.33
CA ALA A 109 7.93 7.50 -1.29
C ALA A 109 6.83 8.58 -1.30
N ALA A 110 7.19 9.85 -1.43
CA ALA A 110 6.22 10.95 -1.49
C ALA A 110 5.32 10.89 -2.72
N LEU A 111 5.86 10.56 -3.90
CA LEU A 111 5.07 10.39 -5.13
C LEU A 111 4.07 9.24 -4.97
N ALA A 112 4.51 8.10 -4.49
CA ALA A 112 3.67 6.94 -4.27
C ALA A 112 2.55 7.23 -3.26
N LEU A 113 2.87 7.86 -2.14
CA LEU A 113 1.91 8.17 -1.10
C LEU A 113 0.84 9.17 -1.59
N LYS A 114 1.25 10.28 -2.21
CA LYS A 114 0.29 11.31 -2.62
C LYS A 114 -0.67 10.87 -3.73
N ASN A 115 -0.30 9.89 -4.57
CA ASN A 115 -1.20 9.32 -5.57
C ASN A 115 -2.39 8.57 -4.94
N LEU A 116 -2.27 8.16 -3.70
CA LEU A 116 -3.25 7.35 -2.97
C LEU A 116 -3.94 8.11 -1.82
N LEU A 117 -3.69 9.44 -1.71
CA LEU A 117 -4.35 10.28 -0.72
C LEU A 117 -5.87 10.25 -0.92
N GLY A 118 -6.60 10.12 0.18
CA GLY A 118 -8.06 10.06 0.16
C GLY A 118 -8.65 8.67 -0.10
N LEU A 119 -7.83 7.63 -0.30
CA LEU A 119 -8.33 6.28 -0.53
C LEU A 119 -9.07 5.75 0.71
N ALA A 120 -10.37 5.50 0.52
CA ALA A 120 -11.26 5.00 1.58
C ALA A 120 -10.92 3.55 1.99
N CYS A 121 -11.20 3.19 3.23
CA CYS A 121 -11.19 1.80 3.69
C CYS A 121 -12.65 1.33 3.86
N ASP A 122 -13.18 0.67 2.85
CA ASP A 122 -14.57 0.32 2.68
C ASP A 122 -14.80 -1.17 2.33
N PRO A 123 -14.22 -2.10 3.13
CA PRO A 123 -14.25 -3.52 2.81
C PRO A 123 -15.67 -4.08 2.86
N VAL A 124 -16.07 -4.79 1.79
CA VAL A 124 -17.38 -5.43 1.69
C VAL A 124 -17.48 -6.56 2.72
N ALA A 125 -18.53 -6.57 3.49
CA ALA A 125 -18.76 -7.48 4.62
C ALA A 125 -17.64 -7.48 5.68
N GLY A 126 -16.78 -6.45 5.71
CA GLY A 126 -15.65 -6.35 6.62
C GLY A 126 -14.46 -7.26 6.28
N LEU A 127 -14.46 -7.87 5.09
CA LEU A 127 -13.44 -8.83 4.67
C LEU A 127 -12.38 -8.17 3.79
N VAL A 128 -11.12 -8.60 3.95
CA VAL A 128 -9.96 -8.14 3.16
C VAL A 128 -9.90 -8.76 1.75
N GLU A 129 -11.05 -8.90 1.10
CA GLU A 129 -11.20 -9.46 -0.24
C GLU A 129 -11.60 -8.39 -1.25
N VAL A 130 -12.75 -7.78 -1.06
CA VAL A 130 -13.27 -6.73 -1.94
C VAL A 130 -13.31 -5.40 -1.18
N PRO A 131 -12.54 -4.40 -1.62
CA PRO A 131 -11.66 -4.32 -2.81
C PRO A 131 -10.18 -4.62 -2.51
N CYS A 132 -9.81 -5.06 -1.31
CA CYS A 132 -8.45 -5.07 -0.78
C CYS A 132 -7.47 -5.87 -1.65
N VAL A 133 -7.84 -7.04 -2.16
CA VAL A 133 -6.97 -7.86 -3.01
C VAL A 133 -6.50 -7.06 -4.23
N LYS A 134 -7.43 -6.41 -4.97
CA LYS A 134 -7.08 -5.62 -6.16
C LYS A 134 -6.37 -4.30 -5.84
N ARG A 135 -6.61 -3.73 -4.65
CA ARG A 135 -5.88 -2.52 -4.20
C ARG A 135 -4.41 -2.79 -3.91
N ASN A 136 -4.04 -4.01 -3.51
CA ASN A 136 -2.63 -4.40 -3.41
C ASN A 136 -1.91 -4.31 -4.76
N VAL A 137 -2.55 -4.76 -5.85
CA VAL A 137 -2.02 -4.61 -7.21
C VAL A 137 -1.77 -3.14 -7.54
N MET A 138 -2.79 -2.29 -7.32
CA MET A 138 -2.67 -0.85 -7.58
C MET A 138 -1.52 -0.23 -6.77
N GLY A 139 -1.38 -0.58 -5.49
CA GLY A 139 -0.31 -0.10 -4.64
C GLY A 139 1.08 -0.51 -5.13
N ALA A 140 1.23 -1.77 -5.58
CA ALA A 140 2.48 -2.28 -6.10
C ALA A 140 2.88 -1.61 -7.43
N VAL A 141 1.95 -1.49 -8.38
CA VAL A 141 2.19 -0.80 -9.67
C VAL A 141 2.48 0.68 -9.46
N ASN A 142 1.76 1.35 -8.55
CA ASN A 142 2.03 2.74 -8.19
C ASN A 142 3.43 2.94 -7.59
N ALA A 143 3.90 2.00 -6.77
CA ALA A 143 5.26 2.04 -6.22
C ALA A 143 6.32 2.00 -7.33
N MET A 144 6.18 1.07 -8.27
CA MET A 144 7.08 0.95 -9.42
C MET A 144 7.12 2.21 -10.26
N THR A 145 5.94 2.71 -10.67
CA THR A 145 5.82 3.92 -11.49
C THR A 145 6.39 5.14 -10.77
N SER A 146 6.18 5.27 -9.46
CA SER A 146 6.70 6.39 -8.67
C SER A 146 8.22 6.36 -8.56
N SER A 147 8.81 5.18 -8.42
CA SER A 147 10.26 5.00 -8.44
C SER A 147 10.84 5.33 -9.81
N ASP A 148 10.25 4.81 -10.89
CA ASP A 148 10.71 5.08 -12.27
C ASP A 148 10.68 6.59 -12.57
N MET A 149 9.62 7.29 -12.19
CA MET A 149 9.54 8.76 -12.34
C MET A 149 10.70 9.46 -11.65
N VAL A 150 11.03 9.06 -10.42
CA VAL A 150 12.11 9.71 -9.66
C VAL A 150 13.48 9.36 -10.26
N MET A 151 13.70 8.12 -10.67
CA MET A 151 14.95 7.73 -11.34
C MET A 151 15.13 8.43 -12.68
N ALA A 152 14.04 8.84 -13.34
CA ALA A 152 14.04 9.70 -14.51
C ALA A 152 14.19 11.20 -14.20
N GLY A 153 14.39 11.59 -12.92
CA GLY A 153 14.61 12.98 -12.49
C GLY A 153 13.35 13.76 -12.12
N ILE A 154 12.17 13.13 -12.12
CA ILE A 154 10.92 13.77 -11.71
C ILE A 154 10.82 13.74 -10.18
N THR A 155 10.64 14.90 -9.56
CA THR A 155 10.57 15.03 -8.10
C THR A 155 9.19 15.47 -7.61
N SER A 156 8.86 15.12 -6.37
CA SER A 156 7.66 15.66 -5.72
C SER A 156 7.88 17.15 -5.43
N LYS A 157 6.93 17.99 -5.89
CA LYS A 157 6.94 19.44 -5.61
C LYS A 157 6.62 19.72 -4.14
N ILE A 158 5.73 18.91 -3.55
CA ILE A 158 5.45 18.97 -2.11
C ILE A 158 6.49 18.12 -1.39
N PRO A 159 7.14 18.64 -0.34
CA PRO A 159 8.12 17.89 0.44
C PRO A 159 7.55 16.60 1.02
N PRO A 160 8.35 15.52 1.15
CA PRO A 160 7.88 14.23 1.66
C PRO A 160 7.16 14.31 3.02
N ASP A 161 7.67 15.07 3.95
CA ASP A 161 7.06 15.26 5.27
C ASP A 161 5.67 15.89 5.20
N GLU A 162 5.50 16.89 4.32
CA GLU A 162 4.21 17.55 4.13
C GLU A 162 3.18 16.60 3.45
N VAL A 163 3.62 15.69 2.59
CA VAL A 163 2.74 14.66 2.01
C VAL A 163 2.22 13.73 3.10
N ILE A 164 3.07 13.32 4.05
CA ILE A 164 2.67 12.50 5.20
C ILE A 164 1.71 13.28 6.11
N ASP A 165 1.98 14.55 6.38
CA ASP A 165 1.10 15.41 7.18
C ASP A 165 -0.26 15.63 6.49
N ALA A 166 -0.27 15.74 5.15
CA ALA A 166 -1.51 15.81 4.37
C ALA A 166 -2.31 14.51 4.48
N MET A 167 -1.66 13.33 4.41
CA MET A 167 -2.32 12.05 4.65
C MET A 167 -2.98 12.00 6.03
N ARG A 168 -2.29 12.48 7.07
CA ARG A 168 -2.83 12.57 8.43
C ARG A 168 -4.06 13.48 8.50
N ALA A 169 -3.99 14.66 7.90
CA ALA A 169 -5.09 15.63 7.88
C ALA A 169 -6.32 15.06 7.14
N ILE A 170 -6.11 14.45 5.98
CA ILE A 170 -7.16 13.80 5.17
C ILE A 170 -7.79 12.64 5.96
N GLY A 171 -6.99 11.76 6.57
CA GLY A 171 -7.51 10.64 7.36
C GLY A 171 -8.38 11.10 8.53
N ARG A 172 -8.00 12.18 9.22
CA ARG A 172 -8.80 12.78 10.30
C ARG A 172 -10.11 13.39 9.81
N SER A 173 -10.16 13.90 8.58
CA SER A 173 -11.36 14.49 7.98
C SER A 173 -12.28 13.46 7.30
N MET A 174 -11.81 12.21 7.09
CA MET A 174 -12.64 11.15 6.52
C MET A 174 -13.83 10.83 7.42
N SER A 175 -15.00 10.60 6.79
CA SER A 175 -16.15 10.03 7.48
C SER A 175 -15.80 8.70 8.15
N GLU A 176 -16.34 8.45 9.33
CA GLU A 176 -16.23 7.16 10.01
C GLU A 176 -16.74 6.00 9.14
N ASP A 177 -17.75 6.25 8.32
CA ASP A 177 -18.35 5.23 7.46
C ASP A 177 -17.40 4.61 6.43
N ILE A 178 -16.30 5.30 6.10
CA ILE A 178 -15.29 4.83 5.14
C ILE A 178 -13.92 4.60 5.77
N ARG A 179 -13.90 4.37 7.09
CA ARG A 179 -12.72 3.97 7.86
C ARG A 179 -12.88 2.58 8.45
N GLU A 180 -12.94 1.57 7.57
CA GLU A 180 -12.99 0.13 7.91
C GLU A 180 -14.26 -0.31 8.69
N THR A 181 -15.32 0.50 8.67
CA THR A 181 -16.56 0.18 9.40
C THR A 181 -17.53 -0.71 8.63
N GLY A 182 -17.28 -0.92 7.32
CA GLY A 182 -18.17 -1.70 6.46
C GLY A 182 -19.55 -1.04 6.24
N LYS A 183 -19.70 0.26 6.53
CA LYS A 183 -20.96 0.99 6.42
C LYS A 183 -21.10 1.76 5.11
N GLY A 184 -20.07 2.53 4.75
CA GLY A 184 -20.07 3.41 3.58
C GLY A 184 -19.22 2.89 2.42
N GLY A 185 -19.03 3.73 1.40
CA GLY A 185 -18.26 3.37 0.22
C GLY A 185 -18.81 2.14 -0.49
N LEU A 186 -17.94 1.24 -0.94
CA LEU A 186 -18.35 0.01 -1.64
C LEU A 186 -19.20 -0.91 -0.75
N ALA A 187 -18.91 -0.98 0.54
CA ALA A 187 -19.68 -1.79 1.49
C ALA A 187 -21.14 -1.31 1.64
N GLY A 188 -21.40 -0.02 1.45
CA GLY A 188 -22.73 0.59 1.49
C GLY A 188 -23.52 0.50 0.20
N THR A 189 -22.97 0.00 -0.89
CA THR A 189 -23.70 -0.19 -2.15
C THR A 189 -24.76 -1.29 -2.04
N PRO A 190 -25.82 -1.27 -2.85
CA PRO A 190 -26.84 -2.36 -2.81
C PRO A 190 -26.21 -3.75 -2.95
N THR A 191 -25.23 -3.91 -3.81
CA THR A 191 -24.51 -5.19 -3.97
C THR A 191 -23.67 -5.54 -2.73
N GLY A 192 -22.97 -4.57 -2.14
CA GLY A 192 -22.18 -4.78 -0.91
C GLY A 192 -23.05 -5.20 0.26
N VAL A 193 -24.20 -4.55 0.44
CA VAL A 193 -25.19 -4.90 1.46
C VAL A 193 -25.73 -6.32 1.23
N ALA A 194 -26.13 -6.66 0.01
CA ALA A 194 -26.65 -7.99 -0.32
C ALA A 194 -25.59 -9.11 -0.09
N ILE A 195 -24.31 -8.84 -0.34
CA ILE A 195 -23.23 -9.79 -0.03
C ILE A 195 -23.13 -9.99 1.50
N ARG A 196 -23.10 -8.91 2.26
CA ARG A 196 -23.03 -8.96 3.72
C ARG A 196 -24.21 -9.75 4.33
N GLU A 197 -25.44 -9.52 3.86
CA GLU A 197 -26.64 -10.20 4.35
C GLU A 197 -26.62 -11.71 4.03
N ARG A 198 -26.19 -12.09 2.82
CA ARG A 198 -26.02 -13.52 2.46
C ARG A 198 -25.01 -14.20 3.37
N MET A 199 -23.88 -13.57 3.65
CA MET A 199 -22.85 -14.13 4.54
C MET A 199 -23.34 -14.27 5.97
N ALA A 200 -24.08 -13.29 6.48
CA ALA A 200 -24.67 -13.35 7.83
C ALA A 200 -25.73 -14.43 7.97
N GLY A 201 -26.47 -14.75 6.90
CA GLY A 201 -27.48 -15.82 6.90
C GLY A 201 -26.91 -17.24 6.67
N THR A 202 -25.59 -17.35 6.41
CA THR A 202 -24.92 -18.65 6.17
C THR A 202 -24.13 -19.11 7.42
N LEU A 203 -24.03 -18.27 8.45
CA LEU A 203 -23.46 -18.56 9.77
C LEU A 203 -24.58 -18.88 10.77
#